data_6dc325fb627f177e288e1bf88f87cd58
#
_entry.id   6dc325fb627f177e288e1bf88f87cd58
#
_cell.length_a   1.000
_cell.length_b   1.000
_cell.length_c   1.000
_cell.angle_alpha   90.00
_cell.angle_beta   90.00
_cell.angle_gamma   90.00
#
_symmetry.space_group_name_H-M   'P 1'
#
loop_
_entity.id
_entity.type
_entity.pdbx_description
1 polymer ?
#
loop_
_entity_poly.entity_id
_entity_poly.type
_entity_poly.pdbx_seq_one_letter_code
_entity_poly.pdbx_strand_id
1 'polypeptide(L)'
;MGVQVPPSTPAKLRYLIVRTTKIIATLGPSTRSDELVLALHGAGADVFRLNCSHLSTDALRDEIRRVRRIVPTAAILVDVQGPKMRYAGEDLALEVGNSTVFSFDQLGLETLHQNGGLRGLAPHHRLLLDDGRVETVIESVSELGVVVRVVRGGSLTRNKGVNLPDTVIGGELYSDKDRADMTVARELRADVVALSFVQSARDVEVARSILGESPLLIAKIERPQALEKLSELLAVADGVMAARGDLGVEMPYVSVPAAQHAIARASLVAGKVSVCATEMLESMTTKTRPTRAEVADVSTAVLDGFDAVMLSGETAVGHDPVGTVEAMSRIVQEAETHVSMPNLFADANPETAAVTAAAAALAKRIGAEWIVSLTYTGYSARLLSACRPSCPIISITPSPDVARQLRIVKGVMPLVKEREPDVDKAISEALREARLQGLTSPGDRIVVCASRTNPRSDADTLWLHQES
;
A
#
# COMPACT_ATOMS: atom_id res chain seq x y z
N MET A 1 -16.97 -2.48 -19.01
CA MET A 1 -17.76 -3.71 -19.24
C MET A 1 -17.10 -4.80 -18.41
N GLY A 2 -17.76 -5.23 -17.32
CA GLY A 2 -17.25 -6.37 -16.53
C GLY A 2 -17.21 -7.61 -17.40
N VAL A 3 -16.11 -8.34 -17.37
CA VAL A 3 -16.01 -9.64 -18.05
C VAL A 3 -17.02 -10.55 -17.37
N GLN A 4 -18.18 -10.79 -18.01
CA GLN A 4 -19.13 -11.80 -17.57
C GLN A 4 -18.53 -13.19 -17.83
N VAL A 5 -18.16 -13.87 -16.76
CA VAL A 5 -17.72 -15.27 -16.84
C VAL A 5 -18.91 -16.13 -17.20
N PRO A 6 -18.83 -16.96 -18.27
CA PRO A 6 -19.94 -17.85 -18.63
C PRO A 6 -20.31 -18.81 -17.49
N PRO A 7 -21.59 -19.09 -17.25
CA PRO A 7 -22.03 -19.94 -16.13
C PRO A 7 -21.53 -21.40 -16.19
N SER A 8 -21.05 -21.87 -17.35
CA SER A 8 -20.51 -23.22 -17.56
C SER A 8 -19.00 -23.35 -17.34
N THR A 9 -18.31 -22.29 -16.90
CA THR A 9 -16.86 -22.33 -16.69
C THR A 9 -16.55 -23.23 -15.47
N PRO A 10 -15.66 -24.25 -15.59
CA PRO A 10 -15.27 -25.07 -14.45
C PRO A 10 -14.74 -24.24 -13.28
N ALA A 11 -15.04 -24.63 -12.04
CA ALA A 11 -14.65 -23.91 -10.83
C ALA A 11 -13.18 -23.46 -10.84
N LYS A 12 -12.24 -24.36 -11.23
CA LYS A 12 -10.81 -24.04 -11.37
C LYS A 12 -10.52 -22.91 -12.37
N LEU A 13 -11.26 -22.80 -13.47
CA LEU A 13 -11.08 -21.69 -14.43
C LEU A 13 -11.66 -20.36 -13.91
N ARG A 14 -12.66 -20.38 -13.02
CA ARG A 14 -13.21 -19.17 -12.40
C ARG A 14 -12.23 -18.54 -11.42
N TYR A 15 -11.47 -19.35 -10.66
CA TYR A 15 -10.41 -18.84 -9.77
C TYR A 15 -9.26 -18.15 -10.54
N LEU A 16 -8.95 -18.64 -11.75
CA LEU A 16 -7.96 -18.03 -12.64
C LEU A 16 -8.40 -16.66 -13.18
N ILE A 17 -9.69 -16.31 -13.06
CA ILE A 17 -10.24 -15.05 -13.58
C ILE A 17 -10.32 -13.97 -12.48
N VAL A 18 -10.39 -14.36 -11.21
CA VAL A 18 -10.49 -13.42 -10.08
C VAL A 18 -9.09 -13.17 -9.51
N ARG A 19 -8.47 -12.08 -9.92
CA ARG A 19 -7.22 -11.61 -9.33
C ARG A 19 -7.42 -11.29 -7.84
N THR A 20 -6.57 -11.84 -6.97
CA THR A 20 -6.63 -11.64 -5.51
C THR A 20 -5.74 -10.50 -5.04
N THR A 21 -4.50 -10.37 -5.55
CA THR A 21 -3.58 -9.25 -5.25
C THR A 21 -4.13 -7.96 -5.85
N LYS A 22 -4.20 -6.91 -5.06
CA LYS A 22 -4.80 -5.62 -5.46
C LYS A 22 -3.82 -4.77 -6.27
N ILE A 23 -4.36 -3.92 -7.15
CA ILE A 23 -3.57 -2.97 -7.93
C ILE A 23 -3.92 -1.56 -7.49
N ILE A 24 -2.89 -0.81 -7.11
CA ILE A 24 -2.96 0.61 -6.80
C ILE A 24 -2.46 1.37 -8.01
N ALA A 25 -3.28 2.25 -8.58
CA ALA A 25 -2.90 3.14 -9.69
C ALA A 25 -2.76 4.58 -9.20
N THR A 26 -1.61 5.22 -9.45
CA THR A 26 -1.41 6.63 -9.11
C THR A 26 -2.01 7.51 -10.18
N LEU A 27 -2.85 8.47 -9.77
CA LEU A 27 -3.39 9.49 -10.65
C LEU A 27 -2.40 10.65 -10.81
N GLY A 28 -2.38 11.23 -12.01
CA GLY A 28 -1.48 12.32 -12.35
C GLY A 28 -1.79 12.94 -13.72
N PRO A 29 -0.84 13.63 -14.33
CA PRO A 29 -1.03 14.32 -15.61
C PRO A 29 -1.59 13.45 -16.75
N SER A 30 -1.23 12.15 -16.79
CA SER A 30 -1.72 11.23 -17.83
C SER A 30 -3.13 10.66 -17.55
N THR A 31 -3.75 11.00 -16.41
CA THR A 31 -5.05 10.45 -16.01
C THR A 31 -6.07 11.54 -15.67
N ARG A 32 -5.97 12.70 -16.34
CA ARG A 32 -6.80 13.89 -16.04
C ARG A 32 -8.27 13.75 -16.43
N SER A 33 -8.61 12.92 -17.41
CA SER A 33 -10.01 12.77 -17.84
C SER A 33 -10.77 11.77 -16.96
N ASP A 34 -12.07 11.95 -16.84
CA ASP A 34 -12.96 11.06 -16.07
C ASP A 34 -13.03 9.68 -16.72
N GLU A 35 -13.01 9.64 -18.05
CA GLU A 35 -13.03 8.42 -18.84
C GLU A 35 -11.80 7.55 -18.57
N LEU A 36 -10.62 8.17 -18.39
CA LEU A 36 -9.39 7.44 -18.07
C LEU A 36 -9.44 6.84 -16.66
N VAL A 37 -9.97 7.56 -15.67
CA VAL A 37 -10.15 6.99 -14.31
C VAL A 37 -11.09 5.78 -14.35
N LEU A 38 -12.18 5.88 -15.12
CA LEU A 38 -13.11 4.77 -15.31
C LEU A 38 -12.45 3.60 -16.07
N ALA A 39 -11.65 3.90 -17.11
CA ALA A 39 -10.91 2.89 -17.86
C ALA A 39 -9.86 2.17 -17.00
N LEU A 40 -9.11 2.89 -16.15
CA LEU A 40 -8.17 2.30 -15.19
C LEU A 40 -8.88 1.33 -14.23
N HIS A 41 -10.05 1.73 -13.70
CA HIS A 41 -10.86 0.83 -12.87
C HIS A 41 -11.31 -0.41 -13.65
N GLY A 42 -11.76 -0.23 -14.89
CA GLY A 42 -12.14 -1.32 -15.79
C GLY A 42 -10.98 -2.26 -16.16
N ALA A 43 -9.76 -1.74 -16.24
CA ALA A 43 -8.53 -2.51 -16.46
C ALA A 43 -8.07 -3.30 -15.22
N GLY A 44 -8.61 -2.98 -14.04
CA GLY A 44 -8.36 -3.71 -12.80
C GLY A 44 -7.73 -2.89 -11.67
N ALA A 45 -7.69 -1.56 -11.73
CA ALA A 45 -7.28 -0.75 -10.59
C ALA A 45 -8.32 -0.84 -9.47
N ASP A 46 -7.91 -1.30 -8.30
CA ASP A 46 -8.75 -1.43 -7.10
C ASP A 46 -8.71 -0.16 -6.23
N VAL A 47 -7.56 0.52 -6.22
CA VAL A 47 -7.24 1.66 -5.38
C VAL A 47 -6.64 2.77 -6.24
N PHE A 48 -7.08 4.01 -6.05
CA PHE A 48 -6.48 5.18 -6.67
C PHE A 48 -5.61 5.93 -5.65
N ARG A 49 -4.33 6.10 -6.00
CA ARG A 49 -3.38 6.84 -5.16
C ARG A 49 -3.30 8.31 -5.62
N LEU A 50 -3.39 9.22 -4.65
CA LEU A 50 -3.18 10.66 -4.80
C LEU A 50 -1.88 11.04 -4.07
N ASN A 51 -0.86 11.46 -4.82
CA ASN A 51 0.45 11.79 -4.26
C ASN A 51 0.52 13.27 -3.87
N CYS A 52 0.49 13.57 -2.58
CA CYS A 52 0.54 14.93 -2.03
C CYS A 52 1.84 15.68 -2.34
N SER A 53 2.92 14.99 -2.73
CA SER A 53 4.15 15.67 -3.18
C SER A 53 3.98 16.51 -4.45
N HIS A 54 2.93 16.22 -5.24
CA HIS A 54 2.65 16.87 -6.53
C HIS A 54 1.31 17.60 -6.56
N LEU A 55 0.55 17.58 -5.46
CA LEU A 55 -0.74 18.23 -5.34
C LEU A 55 -0.69 19.34 -4.28
N SER A 56 -1.34 20.45 -4.56
CA SER A 56 -1.73 21.39 -3.50
C SER A 56 -2.86 20.76 -2.68
N THR A 57 -3.09 21.28 -1.47
CA THR A 57 -4.18 20.79 -0.60
C THR A 57 -5.56 20.99 -1.24
N ASP A 58 -5.78 22.06 -2.02
CA ASP A 58 -7.01 22.28 -2.76
C ASP A 58 -7.16 21.27 -3.93
N ALA A 59 -6.08 21.02 -4.68
CA ALA A 59 -6.09 20.04 -5.75
C ALA A 59 -6.34 18.61 -5.19
N LEU A 60 -5.79 18.27 -4.02
CA LEU A 60 -6.08 17.02 -3.33
C LEU A 60 -7.58 16.90 -3.02
N ARG A 61 -8.19 17.97 -2.51
CA ARG A 61 -9.63 18.03 -2.21
C ARG A 61 -10.48 17.76 -3.45
N ASP A 62 -10.13 18.38 -4.56
CA ASP A 62 -10.86 18.23 -5.82
C ASP A 62 -10.69 16.83 -6.42
N GLU A 63 -9.49 16.26 -6.37
CA GLU A 63 -9.22 14.90 -6.87
C GLU A 63 -9.95 13.83 -6.03
N ILE A 64 -9.99 13.95 -4.70
CA ILE A 64 -10.78 13.03 -3.86
C ILE A 64 -12.25 13.07 -4.27
N ARG A 65 -12.84 14.27 -4.41
CA ARG A 65 -14.23 14.42 -4.84
C ARG A 65 -14.46 13.86 -6.24
N ARG A 66 -13.53 14.08 -7.16
CA ARG A 66 -13.57 13.60 -8.52
C ARG A 66 -13.61 12.08 -8.57
N VAL A 67 -12.65 11.40 -7.94
CA VAL A 67 -12.59 9.94 -7.91
C VAL A 67 -13.84 9.36 -7.27
N ARG A 68 -14.29 9.93 -6.15
CA ARG A 68 -15.48 9.46 -5.43
C ARG A 68 -16.75 9.56 -6.27
N ARG A 69 -16.86 10.57 -7.14
CA ARG A 69 -17.96 10.75 -8.09
C ARG A 69 -17.92 9.74 -9.24
N ILE A 70 -16.73 9.46 -9.78
CA ILE A 70 -16.54 8.62 -10.98
C ILE A 70 -16.62 7.13 -10.62
N VAL A 71 -15.93 6.71 -9.54
CA VAL A 71 -15.85 5.32 -9.07
C VAL A 71 -16.13 5.27 -7.56
N PRO A 72 -17.40 5.37 -7.15
CA PRO A 72 -17.77 5.43 -5.71
C PRO A 72 -17.31 4.23 -4.89
N THR A 73 -17.07 3.10 -5.54
CA THR A 73 -16.69 1.82 -4.92
C THR A 73 -15.17 1.61 -4.82
N ALA A 74 -14.35 2.38 -5.54
CA ALA A 74 -12.90 2.29 -5.45
C ALA A 74 -12.39 2.90 -4.13
N ALA A 75 -11.29 2.36 -3.61
CA ALA A 75 -10.59 2.97 -2.50
C ALA A 75 -9.73 4.16 -2.97
N ILE A 76 -9.60 5.17 -2.11
CA ILE A 76 -8.72 6.31 -2.31
C ILE A 76 -7.61 6.22 -1.27
N LEU A 77 -6.36 6.17 -1.75
CA LEU A 77 -5.15 6.24 -0.95
C LEU A 77 -4.54 7.62 -1.10
N VAL A 78 -4.46 8.37 -0.01
CA VAL A 78 -3.75 9.66 0.07
C VAL A 78 -2.34 9.38 0.57
N ASP A 79 -1.33 9.70 -0.23
CA ASP A 79 0.08 9.50 0.11
C ASP A 79 0.69 10.83 0.54
N VAL A 80 0.88 10.99 1.86
CA VAL A 80 1.38 12.21 2.51
C VAL A 80 2.87 12.35 2.26
N GLN A 81 3.32 13.56 1.91
CA GLN A 81 4.69 13.81 1.47
C GLN A 81 5.75 13.49 2.54
N GLY A 82 5.50 13.86 3.80
CA GLY A 82 6.50 13.79 4.86
C GLY A 82 7.71 14.74 4.65
N PRO A 83 8.77 14.62 5.46
CA PRO A 83 9.90 15.54 5.44
C PRO A 83 10.88 15.24 4.28
N LYS A 84 10.43 15.40 3.05
CA LYS A 84 11.33 15.23 1.89
C LYS A 84 12.25 16.44 1.75
N MET A 85 13.51 16.24 2.08
CA MET A 85 14.57 17.25 1.96
C MET A 85 14.96 17.42 0.50
N ARG A 86 15.17 18.67 0.08
CA ARG A 86 15.53 18.99 -1.31
C ARG A 86 16.62 20.05 -1.38
N TYR A 87 17.56 19.83 -2.27
CA TYR A 87 18.61 20.80 -2.56
C TYR A 87 18.03 22.11 -3.11
N ALA A 88 18.31 23.21 -2.44
CA ALA A 88 17.81 24.55 -2.77
C ALA A 88 18.90 25.46 -3.38
N GLY A 89 20.16 25.01 -3.43
CA GLY A 89 21.28 25.77 -3.96
C GLY A 89 21.30 25.89 -5.48
N GLU A 90 22.35 26.52 -6.01
CA GLU A 90 22.61 26.65 -7.45
C GLU A 90 23.12 25.33 -8.03
N ASP A 91 22.97 25.17 -9.34
CA ASP A 91 23.48 24.00 -10.07
C ASP A 91 25.00 23.91 -9.92
N LEU A 92 25.49 22.71 -9.65
CA LEU A 92 26.86 22.48 -9.22
C LEU A 92 27.36 21.14 -9.75
N ALA A 93 28.60 21.10 -10.23
CA ALA A 93 29.29 19.87 -10.58
C ALA A 93 30.16 19.42 -9.40
N LEU A 94 30.00 18.17 -9.00
CA LEU A 94 30.73 17.57 -7.89
C LEU A 94 31.71 16.51 -8.42
N GLU A 95 33.01 16.72 -8.16
CA GLU A 95 34.07 15.83 -8.64
C GLU A 95 34.59 14.95 -7.48
N VAL A 96 34.84 13.68 -7.78
CA VAL A 96 35.33 12.68 -6.82
C VAL A 96 36.63 13.14 -6.17
N GLY A 97 36.68 13.01 -4.85
CA GLY A 97 37.83 13.37 -4.02
C GLY A 97 37.84 14.81 -3.55
N ASN A 98 37.06 15.71 -4.16
CA ASN A 98 36.99 17.11 -3.73
C ASN A 98 36.13 17.26 -2.49
N SER A 99 36.48 18.24 -1.63
CA SER A 99 35.65 18.65 -0.51
C SER A 99 34.81 19.87 -0.91
N THR A 100 33.54 19.87 -0.50
CA THR A 100 32.58 20.94 -0.75
C THR A 100 31.84 21.32 0.53
N VAL A 101 31.50 22.58 0.67
CA VAL A 101 30.72 23.09 1.81
C VAL A 101 29.27 23.28 1.37
N PHE A 102 28.36 22.74 2.15
CA PHE A 102 26.94 22.99 1.99
C PHE A 102 26.38 23.63 3.26
N SER A 103 25.63 24.73 3.11
CA SER A 103 24.80 25.22 4.21
C SER A 103 23.55 24.35 4.42
N PHE A 104 22.98 24.38 5.63
CA PHE A 104 21.73 23.67 5.90
C PHE A 104 20.57 24.21 5.06
N ASP A 105 20.58 25.52 4.74
CA ASP A 105 19.59 26.11 3.84
C ASP A 105 19.72 25.53 2.42
N GLN A 106 20.92 25.45 1.85
CA GLN A 106 21.15 24.84 0.54
C GLN A 106 20.70 23.37 0.48
N LEU A 107 20.80 22.65 1.59
CA LEU A 107 20.39 21.25 1.68
C LEU A 107 18.89 21.10 2.02
N GLY A 108 18.14 22.20 2.22
CA GLY A 108 16.77 22.18 2.68
C GLY A 108 16.61 21.60 4.10
N LEU A 109 17.66 21.75 4.92
CA LEU A 109 17.74 21.19 6.28
C LEU A 109 17.62 22.27 7.37
N GLU A 110 17.48 23.54 7.02
CA GLU A 110 17.50 24.66 7.97
C GLU A 110 16.44 24.51 9.07
N THR A 111 15.21 24.22 8.71
CA THR A 111 14.12 24.03 9.69
C THR A 111 14.39 22.85 10.62
N LEU A 112 14.90 21.75 10.10
CA LEU A 112 15.27 20.58 10.90
C LEU A 112 16.42 20.90 11.85
N HIS A 113 17.40 21.67 11.38
CA HIS A 113 18.52 22.11 12.21
C HIS A 113 18.05 22.99 13.37
N GLN A 114 17.27 24.03 13.08
CA GLN A 114 16.72 24.95 14.08
C GLN A 114 15.90 24.25 15.16
N ASN A 115 15.12 23.25 14.78
CA ASN A 115 14.30 22.44 15.68
C ASN A 115 15.10 21.31 16.39
N GLY A 116 16.43 21.24 16.20
CA GLY A 116 17.28 20.23 16.79
C GLY A 116 17.10 18.82 16.19
N GLY A 117 16.47 18.71 15.03
CA GLY A 117 16.24 17.45 14.33
C GLY A 117 17.49 16.79 13.75
N LEU A 118 18.60 17.54 13.64
CA LEU A 118 19.89 17.06 13.13
C LEU A 118 20.93 16.78 14.23
N ARG A 119 20.54 16.63 15.49
CA ARG A 119 21.47 16.39 16.60
C ARG A 119 22.31 15.12 16.44
N GLY A 120 21.84 14.15 15.67
CA GLY A 120 22.58 12.93 15.35
C GLY A 120 23.54 13.04 14.16
N LEU A 121 23.59 14.20 13.49
CA LEU A 121 24.46 14.40 12.34
C LEU A 121 25.93 14.45 12.78
N ALA A 122 26.79 13.62 12.17
CA ALA A 122 28.16 13.45 12.60
C ALA A 122 29.12 13.24 11.41
N PRO A 123 30.43 13.48 11.61
CA PRO A 123 31.44 13.04 10.65
C PRO A 123 31.31 11.55 10.31
N HIS A 124 31.67 11.20 9.09
CA HIS A 124 31.58 9.87 8.48
C HIS A 124 30.16 9.43 8.09
N HIS A 125 29.09 10.16 8.46
CA HIS A 125 27.76 9.91 7.92
C HIS A 125 27.72 10.24 6.42
N ARG A 126 26.97 9.46 5.67
CA ARG A 126 26.72 9.72 4.25
C ARG A 126 25.70 10.85 4.09
N LEU A 127 25.98 11.72 3.12
CA LEU A 127 25.01 12.66 2.57
C LEU A 127 24.84 12.29 1.09
N LEU A 128 23.64 11.86 0.72
CA LEU A 128 23.31 11.45 -0.63
C LEU A 128 22.47 12.55 -1.30
N LEU A 129 22.78 12.82 -2.57
CA LEU A 129 22.15 13.87 -3.37
C LEU A 129 21.65 13.28 -4.69
N ASP A 130 20.60 13.86 -5.28
CA ASP A 130 19.96 13.38 -6.51
C ASP A 130 19.61 11.89 -6.43
N ASP A 131 18.82 11.53 -5.39
CA ASP A 131 18.38 10.17 -5.13
C ASP A 131 19.55 9.15 -5.13
N GLY A 132 20.65 9.53 -4.50
CA GLY A 132 21.86 8.72 -4.33
C GLY A 132 22.78 8.64 -5.57
N ARG A 133 22.50 9.38 -6.64
CA ARG A 133 23.41 9.44 -7.81
C ARG A 133 24.72 10.11 -7.47
N VAL A 134 24.70 11.09 -6.58
CA VAL A 134 25.87 11.71 -5.98
C VAL A 134 25.98 11.25 -4.54
N GLU A 135 27.13 10.73 -4.16
CA GLU A 135 27.41 10.25 -2.82
C GLU A 135 28.57 11.05 -2.21
N THR A 136 28.33 11.54 -1.00
CA THR A 136 29.33 12.26 -0.23
C THR A 136 29.41 11.72 1.20
N VAL A 137 30.53 11.96 1.86
CA VAL A 137 30.74 11.64 3.28
C VAL A 137 31.02 12.94 4.02
N ILE A 138 30.34 13.15 5.13
CA ILE A 138 30.52 14.31 5.99
C ILE A 138 31.92 14.26 6.66
N GLU A 139 32.71 15.29 6.48
CA GLU A 139 34.02 15.46 7.11
C GLU A 139 33.92 16.27 8.41
N SER A 140 33.08 17.29 8.42
CA SER A 140 32.79 18.08 9.62
C SER A 140 31.40 18.69 9.58
N VAL A 141 30.87 18.98 10.77
CA VAL A 141 29.59 19.65 11.00
C VAL A 141 29.83 20.94 11.74
N SER A 142 29.20 22.01 11.32
CA SER A 142 29.21 23.33 11.96
C SER A 142 27.77 23.82 12.23
N GLU A 143 27.64 24.97 12.88
CA GLU A 143 26.32 25.59 13.09
C GLU A 143 25.66 26.06 11.79
N LEU A 144 26.41 26.27 10.72
CA LEU A 144 25.89 26.80 9.44
C LEU A 144 25.73 25.72 8.38
N GLY A 145 26.30 24.53 8.56
CA GLY A 145 26.26 23.48 7.56
C GLY A 145 27.31 22.40 7.73
N VAL A 146 27.62 21.71 6.65
CA VAL A 146 28.53 20.56 6.62
C VAL A 146 29.59 20.74 5.57
N VAL A 147 30.82 20.26 5.88
CA VAL A 147 31.86 20.00 4.89
C VAL A 147 31.74 18.52 4.50
N VAL A 148 31.67 18.24 3.21
CA VAL A 148 31.56 16.89 2.70
C VAL A 148 32.68 16.59 1.70
N ARG A 149 33.15 15.35 1.67
CA ARG A 149 34.02 14.83 0.62
C ARG A 149 33.21 14.00 -0.36
N VAL A 150 33.39 14.27 -1.65
CA VAL A 150 32.70 13.58 -2.74
C VAL A 150 33.29 12.19 -2.94
N VAL A 151 32.45 11.15 -2.80
CA VAL A 151 32.78 9.73 -3.04
C VAL A 151 32.39 9.31 -4.44
N ARG A 152 31.20 9.72 -4.86
CA ARG A 152 30.71 9.54 -6.23
C ARG A 152 30.17 10.88 -6.73
N GLY A 153 30.82 11.41 -7.76
CA GLY A 153 30.51 12.72 -8.33
C GLY A 153 29.37 12.70 -9.33
N GLY A 154 28.95 13.90 -9.72
CA GLY A 154 27.89 14.12 -10.71
C GLY A 154 27.45 15.57 -10.73
N SER A 155 26.46 15.87 -11.58
CA SER A 155 25.82 17.17 -11.65
C SER A 155 24.65 17.22 -10.68
N LEU A 156 24.65 18.17 -9.75
CA LEU A 156 23.57 18.42 -8.80
C LEU A 156 22.81 19.67 -9.25
N THR A 157 21.51 19.53 -9.44
CA THR A 157 20.63 20.63 -9.82
C THR A 157 19.60 20.92 -8.73
N ARG A 158 19.01 22.10 -8.77
CA ARG A 158 18.00 22.52 -7.80
C ARG A 158 16.82 21.54 -7.72
N ASN A 159 16.21 21.40 -6.55
CA ASN A 159 15.08 20.51 -6.22
C ASN A 159 15.40 19.01 -6.21
N LYS A 160 16.66 18.62 -6.33
CA LYS A 160 17.07 17.21 -6.19
C LYS A 160 16.96 16.72 -4.75
N GLY A 161 16.67 15.43 -4.57
CA GLY A 161 16.55 14.81 -3.26
C GLY A 161 17.83 14.89 -2.44
N VAL A 162 17.70 15.09 -1.13
CA VAL A 162 18.77 15.06 -0.13
C VAL A 162 18.43 13.98 0.88
N ASN A 163 19.35 13.03 1.09
CA ASN A 163 19.14 11.91 2.01
C ASN A 163 20.28 11.80 3.02
N LEU A 164 19.95 11.46 4.24
CA LEU A 164 20.87 11.27 5.36
C LEU A 164 20.66 9.87 5.97
N PRO A 165 21.10 8.80 5.29
CA PRO A 165 20.76 7.42 5.67
C PRO A 165 21.25 7.00 7.05
N ASP A 166 22.42 7.53 7.47
CA ASP A 166 23.08 7.17 8.72
C ASP A 166 22.66 8.05 9.91
N THR A 167 21.80 9.07 9.64
CA THR A 167 21.37 10.04 10.65
C THR A 167 19.92 9.80 11.04
N VAL A 168 19.65 9.60 12.33
CA VAL A 168 18.27 9.62 12.85
C VAL A 168 17.79 11.07 12.85
N ILE A 169 16.76 11.33 12.07
CA ILE A 169 16.13 12.65 11.96
C ILE A 169 15.14 12.80 13.10
N GLY A 170 15.36 13.78 13.98
CA GLY A 170 14.45 14.12 15.05
C GLY A 170 13.46 15.24 14.68
N GLY A 171 12.68 15.69 15.66
CA GLY A 171 11.72 16.79 15.48
C GLY A 171 10.36 16.33 15.01
N GLU A 172 9.55 17.28 14.51
CA GLU A 172 8.23 16.98 13.97
C GLU A 172 8.34 16.43 12.54
N LEU A 173 7.77 15.24 12.33
CA LEU A 173 7.79 14.57 11.03
C LEU A 173 6.91 15.29 10.01
N TYR A 174 5.77 15.83 10.42
CA TYR A 174 4.75 16.36 9.52
C TYR A 174 4.78 17.89 9.45
N SER A 175 4.98 18.41 8.25
CA SER A 175 4.89 19.83 7.94
C SER A 175 3.44 20.36 8.07
N ASP A 176 3.28 21.69 8.05
CA ASP A 176 1.94 22.31 8.02
C ASP A 176 1.13 21.85 6.80
N LYS A 177 1.80 21.66 5.65
CA LYS A 177 1.16 21.09 4.45
C LYS A 177 0.67 19.67 4.70
N ASP A 178 1.52 18.81 5.28
CA ASP A 178 1.12 17.42 5.58
C ASP A 178 -0.07 17.38 6.53
N ARG A 179 -0.10 18.24 7.54
CA ARG A 179 -1.23 18.37 8.48
C ARG A 179 -2.51 18.85 7.78
N ALA A 180 -2.39 19.80 6.85
CA ALA A 180 -3.52 20.28 6.04
C ALA A 180 -4.04 19.17 5.11
N ASP A 181 -3.16 18.43 4.43
CA ASP A 181 -3.51 17.33 3.55
C ASP A 181 -4.19 16.18 4.33
N MET A 182 -3.68 15.83 5.52
CA MET A 182 -4.32 14.86 6.42
C MET A 182 -5.71 15.34 6.88
N THR A 183 -5.87 16.64 7.14
CA THR A 183 -7.17 17.21 7.51
C THR A 183 -8.17 17.06 6.37
N VAL A 184 -7.76 17.35 5.13
CA VAL A 184 -8.59 17.13 3.93
C VAL A 184 -8.92 15.65 3.75
N ALA A 185 -7.94 14.75 3.93
CA ALA A 185 -8.15 13.31 3.84
C ALA A 185 -9.21 12.83 4.84
N ARG A 186 -9.17 13.33 6.09
CA ARG A 186 -10.18 13.05 7.12
C ARG A 186 -11.56 13.59 6.75
N GLU A 187 -11.64 14.88 6.38
CA GLU A 187 -12.91 15.55 6.04
C GLU A 187 -13.64 14.86 4.88
N LEU A 188 -12.89 14.43 3.87
CA LEU A 188 -13.45 13.79 2.68
C LEU A 188 -13.44 12.25 2.77
N ARG A 189 -13.14 11.70 3.94
CA ARG A 189 -13.15 10.26 4.23
C ARG A 189 -12.32 9.48 3.21
N ALA A 190 -11.05 9.84 3.04
CA ALA A 190 -10.09 8.99 2.36
C ALA A 190 -10.08 7.61 3.04
N ASP A 191 -9.93 6.55 2.26
CA ASP A 191 -10.05 5.19 2.76
C ASP A 191 -8.75 4.68 3.38
N VAL A 192 -7.63 5.14 2.81
CA VAL A 192 -6.26 4.77 3.19
C VAL A 192 -5.38 6.02 3.19
N VAL A 193 -4.50 6.16 4.16
CA VAL A 193 -3.47 7.20 4.18
C VAL A 193 -2.11 6.55 4.34
N ALA A 194 -1.21 6.78 3.38
CA ALA A 194 0.18 6.34 3.44
C ALA A 194 1.05 7.46 4.02
N LEU A 195 1.89 7.11 4.99
CA LEU A 195 2.73 8.02 5.77
C LEU A 195 4.18 7.87 5.35
N SER A 196 4.75 8.88 4.69
CA SER A 196 6.14 8.84 4.21
C SER A 196 7.15 9.10 5.33
N PHE A 197 8.31 8.47 5.21
CA PHE A 197 9.49 8.64 6.07
C PHE A 197 9.27 8.36 7.56
N VAL A 198 8.29 7.52 7.91
CA VAL A 198 8.09 7.08 9.30
C VAL A 198 9.34 6.39 9.84
N GLN A 199 9.70 6.69 11.09
CA GLN A 199 10.87 6.11 11.76
C GLN A 199 10.49 5.39 13.07
N SER A 200 9.27 5.63 13.60
CA SER A 200 8.82 5.11 14.90
C SER A 200 7.31 5.00 14.99
N ALA A 201 6.83 4.25 15.98
CA ALA A 201 5.40 4.16 16.32
C ALA A 201 4.78 5.54 16.60
N ARG A 202 5.56 6.45 17.24
CA ARG A 202 5.09 7.82 17.55
C ARG A 202 4.66 8.59 16.30
N ASP A 203 5.34 8.40 15.18
CA ASP A 203 5.00 9.10 13.93
C ASP A 203 3.60 8.69 13.44
N VAL A 204 3.28 7.40 13.54
CA VAL A 204 1.96 6.87 13.20
C VAL A 204 0.90 7.37 14.19
N GLU A 205 1.21 7.41 15.48
CA GLU A 205 0.29 7.90 16.53
C GLU A 205 -0.03 9.39 16.33
N VAL A 206 0.94 10.21 15.97
CA VAL A 206 0.72 11.63 15.63
C VAL A 206 -0.20 11.76 14.42
N ALA A 207 0.02 10.98 13.36
CA ALA A 207 -0.88 10.98 12.20
C ALA A 207 -2.29 10.52 12.59
N ARG A 208 -2.41 9.47 13.41
CA ARG A 208 -3.69 8.98 13.93
C ARG A 208 -4.45 10.05 14.71
N SER A 209 -3.76 10.86 15.51
CA SER A 209 -4.39 11.96 16.26
C SER A 209 -5.02 13.03 15.35
N ILE A 210 -4.47 13.23 14.14
CA ILE A 210 -4.99 14.19 13.15
C ILE A 210 -6.13 13.56 12.33
N LEU A 211 -5.92 12.33 11.87
CA LEU A 211 -6.80 11.62 10.94
C LEU A 211 -8.00 10.95 11.61
N GLY A 212 -7.89 10.61 12.90
CA GLY A 212 -8.90 9.81 13.61
C GLY A 212 -8.81 8.32 13.23
N GLU A 213 -9.84 7.57 13.58
CA GLU A 213 -9.87 6.12 13.42
C GLU A 213 -10.33 5.64 12.03
N SER A 214 -10.88 6.54 11.19
CA SER A 214 -11.56 6.15 9.96
C SER A 214 -10.62 5.61 8.88
N PRO A 215 -9.53 6.32 8.44
CA PRO A 215 -8.66 5.77 7.39
C PRO A 215 -7.74 4.68 7.92
N LEU A 216 -7.45 3.69 7.07
CA LEU A 216 -6.34 2.78 7.34
C LEU A 216 -5.01 3.53 7.18
N LEU A 217 -4.13 3.43 8.17
CA LEU A 217 -2.81 4.04 8.11
C LEU A 217 -1.76 3.03 7.66
N ILE A 218 -1.07 3.35 6.57
CA ILE A 218 0.01 2.55 5.98
C ILE A 218 1.34 3.26 6.22
N ALA A 219 2.19 2.69 7.07
CA ALA A 219 3.54 3.20 7.29
C ALA A 219 4.45 2.84 6.12
N LYS A 220 5.07 3.83 5.47
CA LYS A 220 6.00 3.59 4.38
C LYS A 220 7.40 3.27 4.94
N ILE A 221 7.90 2.10 4.58
CA ILE A 221 9.23 1.64 4.97
C ILE A 221 10.20 2.13 3.90
N GLU A 222 10.78 3.29 4.14
CA GLU A 222 11.67 4.04 3.24
C GLU A 222 13.07 4.19 3.80
N ARG A 223 13.27 3.85 5.08
CA ARG A 223 14.52 4.04 5.82
C ARG A 223 14.91 2.78 6.59
N PRO A 224 16.24 2.51 6.76
CA PRO A 224 16.72 1.38 7.58
C PRO A 224 16.14 1.38 9.00
N GLN A 225 16.01 2.56 9.63
CA GLN A 225 15.45 2.70 10.98
C GLN A 225 14.00 2.21 11.08
N ALA A 226 13.19 2.43 10.04
CA ALA A 226 11.82 1.92 9.98
C ALA A 226 11.81 0.38 9.84
N LEU A 227 12.75 -0.18 9.08
CA LEU A 227 12.89 -1.62 8.93
C LEU A 227 13.30 -2.29 10.25
N GLU A 228 14.24 -1.70 10.99
CA GLU A 228 14.66 -2.17 12.33
C GLU A 228 13.50 -2.17 13.34
N LYS A 229 12.58 -1.20 13.23
CA LYS A 229 11.42 -1.03 14.10
C LYS A 229 10.12 -1.56 13.50
N LEU A 230 10.20 -2.45 12.52
CA LEU A 230 9.05 -2.92 11.76
C LEU A 230 7.95 -3.51 12.66
N SER A 231 8.30 -4.26 13.70
CA SER A 231 7.32 -4.83 14.65
C SER A 231 6.61 -3.75 15.46
N GLU A 232 7.31 -2.69 15.88
CA GLU A 232 6.71 -1.56 16.59
C GLU A 232 5.73 -0.79 15.67
N LEU A 233 6.12 -0.58 14.41
CA LEU A 233 5.28 0.08 13.41
C LEU A 233 4.02 -0.75 13.11
N LEU A 234 4.15 -2.06 12.94
CA LEU A 234 3.02 -2.97 12.71
C LEU A 234 2.06 -3.05 13.90
N ALA A 235 2.51 -2.77 15.11
CA ALA A 235 1.62 -2.74 16.28
C ALA A 235 0.63 -1.55 16.24
N VAL A 236 1.02 -0.41 15.67
CA VAL A 236 0.21 0.84 15.67
C VAL A 236 -0.37 1.21 14.31
N ALA A 237 0.24 0.76 13.20
CA ALA A 237 -0.26 0.97 11.85
C ALA A 237 -1.26 -0.12 11.45
N ASP A 238 -2.11 0.15 10.46
CA ASP A 238 -3.01 -0.82 9.85
C ASP A 238 -2.34 -1.62 8.74
N GLY A 239 -1.18 -1.18 8.29
CA GLY A 239 -0.35 -1.85 7.31
C GLY A 239 0.97 -1.12 7.07
N VAL A 240 1.77 -1.68 6.16
CA VAL A 240 3.05 -1.10 5.74
C VAL A 240 3.20 -1.14 4.22
N MET A 241 4.05 -0.25 3.69
CA MET A 241 4.40 -0.20 2.28
C MET A 241 5.92 -0.32 2.13
N ALA A 242 6.38 -1.32 1.39
CA ALA A 242 7.76 -1.41 0.94
C ALA A 242 7.97 -0.41 -0.20
N ALA A 243 8.45 0.79 0.11
CA ALA A 243 8.73 1.86 -0.85
C ALA A 243 10.18 1.73 -1.35
N ARG A 244 10.38 0.81 -2.30
CA ARG A 244 11.70 0.29 -2.69
C ARG A 244 12.63 1.35 -3.29
N GLY A 245 12.07 2.34 -4.01
CA GLY A 245 12.85 3.43 -4.58
C GLY A 245 13.58 4.24 -3.50
N ASP A 246 12.84 4.79 -2.52
CA ASP A 246 13.44 5.57 -1.43
C ASP A 246 14.29 4.65 -0.52
N LEU A 247 13.84 3.43 -0.23
CA LEU A 247 14.60 2.46 0.58
C LEU A 247 15.93 2.08 -0.08
N GLY A 248 15.97 1.94 -1.43
CA GLY A 248 17.19 1.61 -2.19
C GLY A 248 18.17 2.78 -2.29
N VAL A 249 17.74 4.00 -1.99
CA VAL A 249 18.63 5.16 -1.79
C VAL A 249 19.25 5.12 -0.38
N GLU A 250 18.43 4.83 0.62
CA GLU A 250 18.83 4.88 2.04
C GLU A 250 19.67 3.66 2.47
N MET A 251 19.56 2.50 1.80
CA MET A 251 20.33 1.28 2.08
C MET A 251 21.00 0.72 0.82
N PRO A 252 21.97 -0.22 0.95
CA PRO A 252 22.55 -0.87 -0.21
C PRO A 252 21.47 -1.55 -1.07
N TYR A 253 21.43 -1.22 -2.36
CA TYR A 253 20.40 -1.74 -3.28
C TYR A 253 20.32 -3.27 -3.31
N VAL A 254 21.45 -3.95 -3.08
CA VAL A 254 21.51 -5.43 -3.00
C VAL A 254 20.73 -6.01 -1.82
N SER A 255 20.42 -5.20 -0.80
CA SER A 255 19.68 -5.60 0.39
C SER A 255 18.17 -5.36 0.27
N VAL A 256 17.72 -4.60 -0.73
CA VAL A 256 16.31 -4.24 -0.92
C VAL A 256 15.41 -5.48 -1.10
N PRO A 257 15.78 -6.52 -1.89
CA PRO A 257 14.94 -7.71 -2.02
C PRO A 257 14.74 -8.46 -0.70
N ALA A 258 15.79 -8.55 0.13
CA ALA A 258 15.68 -9.17 1.46
C ALA A 258 14.78 -8.36 2.40
N ALA A 259 14.87 -7.03 2.36
CA ALA A 259 14.01 -6.13 3.11
C ALA A 259 12.54 -6.27 2.66
N GLN A 260 12.27 -6.32 1.36
CA GLN A 260 10.95 -6.56 0.79
C GLN A 260 10.34 -7.84 1.35
N HIS A 261 11.07 -8.95 1.27
CA HIS A 261 10.61 -10.24 1.80
C HIS A 261 10.33 -10.19 3.31
N ALA A 262 11.20 -9.54 4.10
CA ALA A 262 11.01 -9.36 5.54
C ALA A 262 9.75 -8.55 5.86
N ILE A 263 9.49 -7.45 5.11
CA ILE A 263 8.29 -6.61 5.25
C ILE A 263 7.02 -7.44 4.96
N ALA A 264 6.99 -8.16 3.84
CA ALA A 264 5.86 -9.01 3.47
C ALA A 264 5.55 -10.04 4.56
N ARG A 265 6.58 -10.76 5.03
CA ARG A 265 6.44 -11.79 6.06
C ARG A 265 5.97 -11.23 7.40
N ALA A 266 6.56 -10.13 7.87
CA ALA A 266 6.18 -9.50 9.14
C ALA A 266 4.73 -9.02 9.12
N SER A 267 4.31 -8.39 8.00
CA SER A 267 2.93 -7.93 7.81
C SER A 267 1.93 -9.08 7.85
N LEU A 268 2.28 -10.18 7.20
CA LEU A 268 1.44 -11.37 7.15
C LEU A 268 1.25 -11.98 8.56
N VAL A 269 2.34 -12.12 9.31
CA VAL A 269 2.29 -12.61 10.71
C VAL A 269 1.47 -11.69 11.61
N ALA A 270 1.58 -10.37 11.41
CA ALA A 270 0.82 -9.38 12.17
C ALA A 270 -0.65 -9.23 11.71
N GLY A 271 -1.08 -9.91 10.65
CA GLY A 271 -2.43 -9.75 10.09
C GLY A 271 -2.70 -8.36 9.52
N LYS A 272 -1.65 -7.67 9.05
CA LYS A 272 -1.68 -6.29 8.56
C LYS A 272 -1.53 -6.22 7.05
N VAL A 273 -2.08 -5.16 6.45
CA VAL A 273 -2.00 -4.91 5.01
C VAL A 273 -0.56 -4.64 4.58
N SER A 274 -0.16 -5.18 3.45
CA SER A 274 1.16 -4.93 2.87
C SER A 274 1.07 -4.49 1.41
N VAL A 275 1.86 -3.47 1.06
CA VAL A 275 1.93 -2.92 -0.31
C VAL A 275 3.36 -2.99 -0.80
N CYS A 276 3.59 -3.53 -2.02
CA CYS A 276 4.86 -3.43 -2.72
C CYS A 276 4.79 -2.27 -3.71
N ALA A 277 5.71 -1.32 -3.60
CA ALA A 277 5.63 -0.05 -4.30
C ALA A 277 6.95 0.35 -4.97
N THR A 278 6.82 1.20 -5.98
CA THR A 278 7.88 1.84 -6.78
C THR A 278 8.63 0.88 -7.72
N GLU A 279 8.96 1.37 -8.91
CA GLU A 279 9.75 0.66 -9.93
C GLU A 279 9.20 -0.73 -10.30
N MET A 280 7.86 -0.90 -10.31
CA MET A 280 7.24 -2.19 -10.60
C MET A 280 7.25 -2.49 -12.11
N LEU A 281 6.80 -1.53 -12.93
CA LEU A 281 6.78 -1.58 -14.39
C LEU A 281 7.34 -0.27 -14.98
N GLU A 282 8.42 0.25 -14.41
CA GLU A 282 8.97 1.58 -14.70
C GLU A 282 9.21 1.81 -16.20
N SER A 283 9.66 0.78 -16.93
CA SER A 283 9.86 0.87 -18.38
C SER A 283 8.57 1.20 -19.14
N MET A 284 7.40 0.87 -18.60
CA MET A 284 6.10 1.17 -19.20
C MET A 284 5.69 2.65 -19.08
N THR A 285 6.47 3.47 -18.40
CA THR A 285 6.34 4.93 -18.50
C THR A 285 6.51 5.40 -19.94
N THR A 286 7.39 4.75 -20.70
CA THR A 286 7.70 5.11 -22.11
C THR A 286 7.49 3.98 -23.11
N LYS A 287 7.42 2.72 -22.66
CA LYS A 287 7.28 1.53 -23.50
C LYS A 287 5.89 0.94 -23.37
N THR A 288 5.45 0.20 -24.36
CA THR A 288 4.16 -0.49 -24.40
C THR A 288 4.18 -1.89 -23.79
N ARG A 289 5.35 -2.38 -23.36
CA ARG A 289 5.53 -3.70 -22.74
C ARG A 289 6.58 -3.63 -21.64
N PRO A 290 6.38 -4.36 -20.54
CA PRO A 290 7.38 -4.45 -19.49
C PRO A 290 8.58 -5.28 -19.92
N THR A 291 9.70 -5.12 -19.23
CA THR A 291 10.87 -5.97 -19.36
C THR A 291 10.64 -7.31 -18.65
N ARG A 292 11.46 -8.34 -18.96
CA ARG A 292 11.41 -9.61 -18.24
C ARG A 292 11.78 -9.47 -16.77
N ALA A 293 12.69 -8.55 -16.44
CA ALA A 293 13.07 -8.27 -15.05
C ALA A 293 11.90 -7.71 -14.25
N GLU A 294 11.14 -6.77 -14.80
CA GLU A 294 9.94 -6.20 -14.17
C GLU A 294 8.83 -7.24 -14.00
N VAL A 295 8.61 -8.12 -15.00
CA VAL A 295 7.67 -9.24 -14.86
C VAL A 295 8.08 -10.17 -13.72
N ALA A 296 9.36 -10.50 -13.61
CA ALA A 296 9.87 -11.34 -12.52
C ALA A 296 9.75 -10.62 -11.16
N ASP A 297 9.98 -9.31 -11.11
CA ASP A 297 9.87 -8.49 -9.90
C ASP A 297 8.44 -8.42 -9.38
N VAL A 298 7.48 -8.11 -10.24
CA VAL A 298 6.04 -8.16 -9.88
C VAL A 298 5.63 -9.55 -9.41
N SER A 299 6.07 -10.60 -10.13
CA SER A 299 5.76 -11.97 -9.73
C SER A 299 6.34 -12.30 -8.36
N THR A 300 7.56 -11.83 -8.05
CA THR A 300 8.19 -12.01 -6.74
C THR A 300 7.36 -11.34 -5.64
N ALA A 301 6.89 -10.11 -5.84
CA ALA A 301 6.03 -9.42 -4.87
C ALA A 301 4.73 -10.20 -4.60
N VAL A 302 4.11 -10.78 -5.63
CA VAL A 302 2.92 -11.63 -5.49
C VAL A 302 3.23 -12.91 -4.71
N LEU A 303 4.37 -13.56 -5.02
CA LEU A 303 4.83 -14.79 -4.36
C LEU A 303 5.26 -14.53 -2.91
N ASP A 304 5.83 -13.36 -2.60
CA ASP A 304 6.11 -12.93 -1.23
C ASP A 304 4.82 -12.73 -0.41
N GLY A 305 3.67 -12.62 -1.07
CA GLY A 305 2.36 -12.54 -0.43
C GLY A 305 1.89 -11.13 -0.12
N PHE A 306 2.38 -10.11 -0.78
CA PHE A 306 1.83 -8.75 -0.63
C PHE A 306 0.34 -8.70 -0.95
N ASP A 307 -0.39 -7.83 -0.23
CA ASP A 307 -1.82 -7.59 -0.48
C ASP A 307 -2.04 -6.79 -1.76
N ALA A 308 -1.18 -5.81 -2.01
CA ALA A 308 -1.28 -4.95 -3.18
C ALA A 308 0.09 -4.66 -3.80
N VAL A 309 0.07 -4.40 -5.11
CA VAL A 309 1.18 -3.85 -5.90
C VAL A 309 0.80 -2.46 -6.40
N MET A 310 1.74 -1.53 -6.45
CA MET A 310 1.47 -0.14 -6.76
C MET A 310 2.22 0.33 -8.01
N LEU A 311 1.47 0.92 -8.94
CA LEU A 311 1.98 1.69 -10.08
C LEU A 311 2.07 3.17 -9.71
N SER A 312 3.21 3.78 -9.92
CA SER A 312 3.55 5.17 -9.56
C SER A 312 3.60 6.06 -10.80
N GLY A 313 4.79 6.32 -11.33
CA GLY A 313 5.01 7.09 -12.56
C GLY A 313 4.36 6.45 -13.77
N GLU A 314 4.31 5.12 -13.80
CA GLU A 314 3.78 4.32 -14.90
C GLU A 314 2.33 4.66 -15.25
N THR A 315 1.52 5.03 -14.26
CA THR A 315 0.14 5.49 -14.49
C THR A 315 -0.03 7.01 -14.37
N ALA A 316 0.79 7.67 -13.54
CA ALA A 316 0.65 9.11 -13.29
C ALA A 316 1.13 9.97 -14.48
N VAL A 317 2.24 9.59 -15.12
CA VAL A 317 2.89 10.33 -16.21
C VAL A 317 3.20 9.44 -17.44
N GLY A 318 2.91 8.13 -17.35
CA GLY A 318 3.17 7.17 -18.40
C GLY A 318 2.36 7.43 -19.67
N HIS A 319 2.85 6.93 -20.78
CA HIS A 319 2.22 7.09 -22.11
C HIS A 319 0.90 6.32 -22.25
N ASP A 320 0.81 5.12 -21.63
CA ASP A 320 -0.36 4.25 -21.69
C ASP A 320 -0.71 3.72 -20.29
N PRO A 321 -1.38 4.53 -19.46
CA PRO A 321 -1.72 4.14 -18.09
C PRO A 321 -2.69 2.95 -18.02
N VAL A 322 -3.62 2.83 -18.98
CA VAL A 322 -4.60 1.73 -19.00
C VAL A 322 -3.92 0.41 -19.36
N GLY A 323 -3.15 0.39 -20.43
CA GLY A 323 -2.37 -0.79 -20.83
C GLY A 323 -1.36 -1.23 -19.78
N THR A 324 -0.85 -0.29 -18.97
CA THR A 324 0.02 -0.60 -17.84
C THR A 324 -0.72 -1.36 -16.73
N VAL A 325 -1.94 -0.92 -16.37
CA VAL A 325 -2.79 -1.65 -15.39
C VAL A 325 -3.18 -3.02 -15.93
N GLU A 326 -3.51 -3.15 -17.22
CA GLU A 326 -3.80 -4.44 -17.86
C GLU A 326 -2.60 -5.39 -17.83
N ALA A 327 -1.39 -4.87 -18.11
CA ALA A 327 -0.15 -5.64 -18.04
C ALA A 327 0.10 -6.14 -16.60
N MET A 328 -0.01 -5.26 -15.61
CA MET A 328 0.09 -5.60 -14.19
C MET A 328 -0.92 -6.67 -13.81
N SER A 329 -2.18 -6.52 -14.22
CA SER A 329 -3.26 -7.48 -13.92
C SER A 329 -2.94 -8.88 -14.45
N ARG A 330 -2.43 -8.97 -15.70
CA ARG A 330 -2.04 -10.27 -16.31
C ARG A 330 -0.86 -10.91 -15.61
N ILE A 331 0.16 -10.13 -15.23
CA ILE A 331 1.34 -10.65 -14.52
C ILE A 331 0.92 -11.19 -13.16
N VAL A 332 0.11 -10.43 -12.42
CA VAL A 332 -0.40 -10.85 -11.11
C VAL A 332 -1.23 -12.12 -11.21
N GLN A 333 -2.16 -12.21 -12.16
CA GLN A 333 -2.99 -13.41 -12.35
C GLN A 333 -2.14 -14.65 -12.63
N GLU A 334 -1.13 -14.55 -13.49
CA GLU A 334 -0.22 -15.67 -13.78
C GLU A 334 0.57 -16.08 -12.53
N ALA A 335 1.15 -15.10 -11.81
CA ALA A 335 1.93 -15.37 -10.60
C ALA A 335 1.09 -16.05 -9.51
N GLU A 336 -0.18 -15.68 -9.36
CA GLU A 336 -1.10 -16.25 -8.38
C GLU A 336 -1.36 -17.74 -8.59
N THR A 337 -1.22 -18.26 -9.80
CA THR A 337 -1.35 -19.71 -10.08
C THR A 337 -0.25 -20.53 -9.42
N HIS A 338 0.86 -19.89 -9.04
CA HIS A 338 2.04 -20.54 -8.45
C HIS A 338 2.21 -20.25 -6.97
N VAL A 339 1.30 -19.47 -6.35
CA VAL A 339 1.38 -19.13 -4.91
C VAL A 339 1.10 -20.36 -4.06
N SER A 340 2.04 -20.70 -3.19
CA SER A 340 1.85 -21.69 -2.12
C SER A 340 2.35 -21.07 -0.82
N MET A 341 1.43 -20.47 -0.05
CA MET A 341 1.78 -19.83 1.22
C MET A 341 1.51 -20.78 2.38
N PRO A 342 2.41 -20.86 3.38
CA PRO A 342 2.09 -21.52 4.64
C PRO A 342 1.04 -20.71 5.40
N ASN A 343 0.12 -21.37 6.10
CA ASN A 343 -0.78 -20.70 7.03
C ASN A 343 0.07 -20.11 8.18
N LEU A 344 0.27 -18.80 8.15
CA LEU A 344 0.86 -18.07 9.26
C LEU A 344 -0.29 -17.59 10.15
N PHE A 345 -0.20 -17.84 11.46
CA PHE A 345 -1.20 -17.33 12.42
C PHE A 345 -0.91 -15.85 12.66
N ALA A 346 -1.92 -15.01 12.49
CA ALA A 346 -1.86 -13.64 12.95
C ALA A 346 -1.90 -13.61 14.48
N ASP A 347 -0.97 -12.91 15.10
CA ASP A 347 -0.86 -12.76 16.56
C ASP A 347 -1.78 -11.63 17.08
N ALA A 348 -3.05 -11.66 16.61
CA ALA A 348 -4.10 -10.72 16.96
C ALA A 348 -5.05 -11.39 17.98
N ASN A 349 -6.26 -10.88 18.17
CA ASN A 349 -7.26 -11.53 19.04
C ASN A 349 -7.26 -13.06 18.86
N PRO A 350 -6.84 -13.85 19.87
CA PRO A 350 -6.56 -15.28 19.70
C PRO A 350 -7.77 -16.08 19.21
N GLU A 351 -8.97 -15.71 19.64
CA GLU A 351 -10.20 -16.41 19.29
C GLU A 351 -10.55 -16.18 17.81
N THR A 352 -10.58 -14.92 17.37
CA THR A 352 -10.88 -14.57 15.97
C THR A 352 -9.78 -15.08 15.05
N ALA A 353 -8.51 -15.02 15.46
CA ALA A 353 -7.40 -15.57 14.68
C ALA A 353 -7.53 -17.09 14.51
N ALA A 354 -7.89 -17.82 15.57
CA ALA A 354 -8.11 -19.27 15.50
C ALA A 354 -9.28 -19.64 14.57
N VAL A 355 -10.40 -18.92 14.66
CA VAL A 355 -11.59 -19.17 13.83
C VAL A 355 -11.30 -18.86 12.35
N THR A 356 -10.63 -17.75 12.05
CA THR A 356 -10.26 -17.37 10.68
C THR A 356 -9.24 -18.33 10.06
N ALA A 357 -8.27 -18.80 10.83
CA ALA A 357 -7.31 -19.81 10.39
C ALA A 357 -8.00 -21.16 10.12
N ALA A 358 -8.92 -21.58 10.99
CA ALA A 358 -9.72 -22.78 10.80
C ALA A 358 -10.63 -22.66 9.55
N ALA A 359 -11.24 -21.50 9.29
CA ALA A 359 -12.03 -21.25 8.09
C ALA A 359 -11.21 -21.39 6.81
N ALA A 360 -10.01 -20.79 6.78
CA ALA A 360 -9.08 -20.93 5.64
C ALA A 360 -8.63 -22.37 5.41
N ALA A 361 -8.30 -23.10 6.50
CA ALA A 361 -7.91 -24.50 6.43
C ALA A 361 -9.06 -25.39 5.95
N LEU A 362 -10.28 -25.16 6.46
CA LEU A 362 -11.49 -25.87 6.04
C LEU A 362 -11.75 -25.65 4.55
N ALA A 363 -11.73 -24.39 4.11
CA ALA A 363 -11.95 -24.02 2.71
C ALA A 363 -10.97 -24.77 1.78
N LYS A 364 -9.69 -24.80 2.13
CA LYS A 364 -8.66 -25.55 1.38
C LYS A 364 -8.96 -27.05 1.34
N ARG A 365 -9.31 -27.65 2.50
CA ARG A 365 -9.54 -29.09 2.63
C ARG A 365 -10.74 -29.59 1.83
N ILE A 366 -11.82 -28.82 1.78
CA ILE A 366 -13.04 -29.22 1.05
C ILE A 366 -13.05 -28.70 -0.40
N GLY A 367 -12.05 -27.87 -0.77
CA GLY A 367 -12.04 -27.18 -2.06
C GLY A 367 -13.20 -26.20 -2.19
N ALA A 368 -13.44 -25.39 -1.15
CA ALA A 368 -14.49 -24.37 -1.20
C ALA A 368 -14.20 -23.34 -2.28
N GLU A 369 -15.26 -22.89 -2.93
CA GLU A 369 -15.20 -21.85 -3.95
C GLU A 369 -15.10 -20.46 -3.33
N TRP A 370 -15.65 -20.26 -2.12
CA TRP A 370 -15.72 -18.98 -1.44
C TRP A 370 -15.61 -19.12 0.07
N ILE A 371 -15.07 -18.07 0.71
CA ILE A 371 -15.31 -17.80 2.13
C ILE A 371 -16.20 -16.57 2.21
N VAL A 372 -17.26 -16.60 3.01
CA VAL A 372 -18.10 -15.44 3.32
C VAL A 372 -17.78 -14.96 4.73
N SER A 373 -17.54 -13.67 4.87
CA SER A 373 -17.28 -13.01 6.16
C SER A 373 -18.27 -11.87 6.39
N LEU A 374 -18.92 -11.84 7.55
CA LEU A 374 -19.62 -10.65 8.02
C LEU A 374 -18.67 -9.82 8.89
N THR A 375 -18.57 -8.52 8.62
CA THR A 375 -17.68 -7.64 9.36
C THR A 375 -18.21 -6.22 9.47
N TYR A 376 -17.98 -5.57 10.61
CA TYR A 376 -18.33 -4.16 10.83
C TYR A 376 -17.14 -3.24 10.61
N THR A 377 -15.96 -3.67 11.04
CA THR A 377 -14.72 -2.89 11.04
C THR A 377 -13.73 -3.34 9.95
N GLY A 378 -14.07 -4.43 9.25
CA GLY A 378 -13.16 -5.08 8.31
C GLY A 378 -12.12 -5.99 8.98
N TYR A 379 -12.08 -6.08 10.31
CA TYR A 379 -11.06 -6.81 11.05
C TYR A 379 -11.04 -8.31 10.70
N SER A 380 -12.16 -9.02 10.83
CA SER A 380 -12.26 -10.44 10.49
C SER A 380 -11.88 -10.74 9.04
N ALA A 381 -12.26 -9.83 8.11
CA ALA A 381 -11.90 -9.97 6.70
C ALA A 381 -10.39 -9.83 6.46
N ARG A 382 -9.73 -8.89 7.16
CA ARG A 382 -8.26 -8.75 7.11
C ARG A 382 -7.54 -9.98 7.67
N LEU A 383 -8.00 -10.51 8.80
CA LEU A 383 -7.42 -11.73 9.38
C LEU A 383 -7.60 -12.94 8.48
N LEU A 384 -8.80 -13.12 7.88
CA LEU A 384 -9.04 -14.17 6.88
C LEU A 384 -8.10 -14.03 5.69
N SER A 385 -7.93 -12.82 5.16
CA SER A 385 -6.99 -12.54 4.07
C SER A 385 -5.55 -12.87 4.46
N ALA A 386 -5.12 -12.54 5.70
CA ALA A 386 -3.79 -12.84 6.21
C ALA A 386 -3.52 -14.35 6.29
N CYS A 387 -4.55 -15.18 6.47
CA CYS A 387 -4.42 -16.64 6.38
C CYS A 387 -4.18 -17.14 4.95
N ARG A 388 -4.21 -16.27 3.93
CA ARG A 388 -4.01 -16.60 2.50
C ARG A 388 -4.83 -17.83 2.07
N PRO A 389 -6.17 -17.78 2.21
CA PRO A 389 -7.01 -18.90 1.83
C PRO A 389 -6.87 -19.25 0.35
N SER A 390 -7.20 -20.50 0.00
CA SER A 390 -7.13 -21.00 -1.38
C SER A 390 -8.25 -20.46 -2.29
N CYS A 391 -9.20 -19.73 -1.74
CA CYS A 391 -10.33 -19.14 -2.46
C CYS A 391 -10.54 -17.68 -2.02
N PRO A 392 -11.20 -16.84 -2.85
CA PRO A 392 -11.50 -15.47 -2.50
C PRO A 392 -12.54 -15.36 -1.37
N ILE A 393 -12.59 -14.17 -0.77
CA ILE A 393 -13.43 -13.85 0.38
C ILE A 393 -14.49 -12.82 -0.04
N ILE A 394 -15.78 -13.16 0.09
CA ILE A 394 -16.88 -12.20 0.03
C ILE A 394 -17.05 -11.61 1.43
N SER A 395 -16.82 -10.32 1.58
CA SER A 395 -16.95 -9.64 2.87
C SER A 395 -18.17 -8.72 2.89
N ILE A 396 -19.11 -9.02 3.76
CA ILE A 396 -20.38 -8.32 3.91
C ILE A 396 -20.25 -7.29 5.03
N THR A 397 -20.52 -6.02 4.73
CA THR A 397 -20.45 -4.93 5.71
C THR A 397 -21.56 -3.91 5.46
N PRO A 398 -22.15 -3.32 6.53
CA PRO A 398 -23.11 -2.23 6.38
C PRO A 398 -22.43 -0.88 6.10
N SER A 399 -21.11 -0.78 6.23
CA SER A 399 -20.36 0.46 6.06
C SER A 399 -19.75 0.58 4.67
N PRO A 400 -20.16 1.56 3.84
CA PRO A 400 -19.50 1.85 2.58
C PRO A 400 -18.02 2.21 2.74
N ASP A 401 -17.64 2.86 3.84
CA ASP A 401 -16.26 3.24 4.13
C ASP A 401 -15.41 1.98 4.36
N VAL A 402 -15.87 1.06 5.19
CA VAL A 402 -15.19 -0.23 5.43
C VAL A 402 -15.11 -1.05 4.14
N ALA A 403 -16.17 -1.07 3.33
CA ALA A 403 -16.14 -1.76 2.04
C ALA A 403 -15.03 -1.21 1.13
N ARG A 404 -14.86 0.10 1.06
CA ARG A 404 -13.78 0.72 0.28
C ARG A 404 -12.41 0.42 0.86
N GLN A 405 -12.24 0.50 2.19
CA GLN A 405 -11.00 0.12 2.87
C GLN A 405 -10.58 -1.32 2.56
N LEU A 406 -11.52 -2.23 2.47
CA LEU A 406 -11.25 -3.63 2.13
C LEU A 406 -10.81 -3.85 0.67
N ARG A 407 -10.93 -2.85 -0.21
CA ARG A 407 -10.42 -2.93 -1.58
C ARG A 407 -8.89 -3.02 -1.68
N ILE A 408 -8.15 -2.66 -0.64
CA ILE A 408 -6.69 -2.83 -0.62
C ILE A 408 -6.26 -4.22 -0.10
N VAL A 409 -7.19 -4.98 0.46
CA VAL A 409 -6.93 -6.27 1.12
C VAL A 409 -6.98 -7.43 0.13
N LYS A 410 -5.93 -8.25 0.09
CA LYS A 410 -5.80 -9.38 -0.84
C LYS A 410 -6.98 -10.34 -0.76
N GLY A 411 -7.52 -10.69 -1.93
CA GLY A 411 -8.59 -11.68 -2.05
C GLY A 411 -9.95 -11.26 -1.52
N VAL A 412 -10.08 -10.08 -0.91
CA VAL A 412 -11.36 -9.61 -0.36
C VAL A 412 -12.18 -8.89 -1.43
N MET A 413 -13.45 -9.29 -1.54
CA MET A 413 -14.48 -8.69 -2.39
C MET A 413 -15.59 -8.16 -1.47
N PRO A 414 -15.59 -6.85 -1.16
CA PRO A 414 -16.57 -6.28 -0.25
C PRO A 414 -17.92 -6.07 -0.92
N LEU A 415 -18.98 -6.42 -0.18
CA LEU A 415 -20.37 -6.14 -0.52
C LEU A 415 -20.99 -5.26 0.58
N VAL A 416 -21.61 -4.16 0.18
CA VAL A 416 -22.34 -3.29 1.11
C VAL A 416 -23.78 -3.79 1.19
N LYS A 417 -24.21 -4.16 2.39
CA LYS A 417 -25.58 -4.58 2.70
C LYS A 417 -26.04 -3.93 4.00
N GLU A 418 -27.28 -3.48 4.02
CA GLU A 418 -27.89 -3.03 5.26
C GLU A 418 -27.84 -4.12 6.32
N ARG A 419 -27.85 -3.68 7.57
CA ARG A 419 -27.77 -4.60 8.69
C ARG A 419 -29.01 -5.48 8.75
N GLU A 420 -28.82 -6.79 8.63
CA GLU A 420 -29.82 -7.80 8.89
C GLU A 420 -29.47 -8.50 10.23
N PRO A 421 -30.36 -8.48 11.24
CA PRO A 421 -30.12 -9.15 12.51
C PRO A 421 -30.04 -10.68 12.39
N ASP A 422 -30.77 -11.26 11.46
CA ASP A 422 -30.71 -12.68 11.14
C ASP A 422 -29.51 -12.96 10.23
N VAL A 423 -28.51 -13.62 10.78
CA VAL A 423 -27.25 -13.92 10.10
C VAL A 423 -27.46 -14.81 8.87
N ASP A 424 -28.33 -15.80 8.94
CA ASP A 424 -28.59 -16.73 7.84
C ASP A 424 -29.31 -16.00 6.68
N LYS A 425 -30.19 -15.06 7.01
CA LYS A 425 -30.84 -14.19 6.03
C LYS A 425 -29.85 -13.21 5.40
N ALA A 426 -28.98 -12.58 6.20
CA ALA A 426 -27.93 -11.69 5.72
C ALA A 426 -27.04 -12.38 4.68
N ILE A 427 -26.62 -13.61 4.96
CA ILE A 427 -25.79 -14.42 4.07
C ILE A 427 -26.54 -14.78 2.80
N SER A 428 -27.78 -15.27 2.92
CA SER A 428 -28.59 -15.67 1.76
C SER A 428 -28.83 -14.48 0.80
N GLU A 429 -29.12 -13.30 1.33
CA GLU A 429 -29.29 -12.08 0.54
C GLU A 429 -27.98 -11.63 -0.14
N ALA A 430 -26.85 -11.73 0.56
CA ALA A 430 -25.56 -11.37 0.00
C ALA A 430 -25.09 -12.36 -1.08
N LEU A 431 -25.35 -13.65 -0.89
CA LEU A 431 -25.05 -14.67 -1.91
C LEU A 431 -25.93 -14.49 -3.15
N ARG A 432 -27.20 -14.14 -2.97
CA ARG A 432 -28.07 -13.79 -4.10
C ARG A 432 -27.51 -12.61 -4.90
N GLU A 433 -27.01 -11.59 -4.23
CA GLU A 433 -26.36 -10.43 -4.88
C GLU A 433 -25.07 -10.87 -5.59
N ALA A 434 -24.22 -11.64 -4.91
CA ALA A 434 -22.99 -12.17 -5.49
C ALA A 434 -23.28 -13.01 -6.75
N ARG A 435 -24.37 -13.77 -6.75
CA ARG A 435 -24.82 -14.52 -7.93
C ARG A 435 -25.25 -13.58 -9.06
N LEU A 436 -26.00 -12.53 -8.78
CA LEU A 436 -26.39 -11.54 -9.79
C LEU A 436 -25.17 -10.84 -10.41
N GLN A 437 -24.11 -10.68 -9.63
CA GLN A 437 -22.82 -10.16 -10.11
C GLN A 437 -21.95 -11.23 -10.80
N GLY A 438 -22.40 -12.48 -10.90
CA GLY A 438 -21.67 -13.58 -11.52
C GLY A 438 -20.52 -14.13 -10.67
N LEU A 439 -20.48 -13.83 -9.39
CA LEU A 439 -19.43 -14.29 -8.47
C LEU A 439 -19.69 -15.73 -8.01
N THR A 440 -20.90 -16.03 -7.52
CA THR A 440 -21.29 -17.38 -7.06
C THR A 440 -22.19 -18.10 -8.05
N SER A 441 -22.29 -19.42 -7.90
CA SER A 441 -23.15 -20.30 -8.71
C SER A 441 -23.83 -21.37 -7.86
N PRO A 442 -24.98 -21.89 -8.29
CA PRO A 442 -25.59 -23.03 -7.63
C PRO A 442 -24.63 -24.21 -7.51
N GLY A 443 -24.56 -24.80 -6.33
CA GLY A 443 -23.67 -25.90 -6.01
C GLY A 443 -22.30 -25.48 -5.45
N ASP A 444 -21.95 -24.19 -5.45
CA ASP A 444 -20.70 -23.71 -4.84
C ASP A 444 -20.68 -24.05 -3.33
N ARG A 445 -19.57 -24.59 -2.86
CA ARG A 445 -19.30 -24.84 -1.44
C ARG A 445 -18.71 -23.59 -0.82
N ILE A 446 -19.35 -23.11 0.21
CA ILE A 446 -19.01 -21.85 0.88
C ILE A 446 -18.70 -22.12 2.34
N VAL A 447 -17.56 -21.59 2.81
CA VAL A 447 -17.26 -21.51 4.24
C VAL A 447 -17.71 -20.17 4.74
N VAL A 448 -18.56 -20.15 5.75
CA VAL A 448 -19.01 -18.91 6.38
C VAL A 448 -18.25 -18.70 7.69
N CYS A 449 -17.75 -17.49 7.89
CA CYS A 449 -17.00 -17.07 9.07
C CYS A 449 -17.61 -15.77 9.61
N ALA A 450 -18.35 -15.85 10.71
CA ALA A 450 -19.07 -14.73 11.30
C ALA A 450 -19.32 -14.93 12.79
N SER A 451 -19.85 -13.92 13.47
CA SER A 451 -20.42 -14.11 14.80
C SER A 451 -21.94 -14.35 14.70
N ARG A 452 -22.40 -15.44 15.31
CA ARG A 452 -23.85 -15.74 15.41
C ARG A 452 -24.50 -15.10 16.62
N THR A 453 -23.75 -14.85 17.68
CA THR A 453 -24.29 -14.36 18.95
C THR A 453 -24.38 -12.84 18.99
N ASN A 454 -23.42 -12.16 18.41
CA ASN A 454 -23.40 -10.71 18.36
C ASN A 454 -22.88 -10.24 16.99
N PRO A 455 -23.77 -9.80 16.08
CA PRO A 455 -23.34 -9.31 14.76
C PRO A 455 -22.36 -8.14 14.77
N ARG A 456 -22.12 -7.50 15.94
CA ARG A 456 -21.14 -6.43 16.10
C ARG A 456 -19.78 -6.92 16.63
N SER A 457 -19.69 -8.20 17.02
CA SER A 457 -18.43 -8.79 17.46
C SER A 457 -17.64 -9.34 16.30
N ASP A 458 -16.37 -9.61 16.55
CA ASP A 458 -15.50 -10.34 15.64
C ASP A 458 -16.01 -11.78 15.43
N ALA A 459 -15.57 -12.40 14.34
CA ALA A 459 -16.00 -13.75 14.02
C ALA A 459 -15.59 -14.75 15.13
N ASP A 460 -16.57 -15.51 15.62
CA ASP A 460 -16.44 -16.52 16.68
C ASP A 460 -16.92 -17.91 16.23
N THR A 461 -17.50 -18.00 15.02
CA THR A 461 -18.15 -19.20 14.51
C THR A 461 -17.80 -19.41 13.04
N LEU A 462 -17.69 -20.68 12.63
CA LEU A 462 -17.59 -21.07 11.21
C LEU A 462 -18.56 -22.21 10.91
N TRP A 463 -19.08 -22.24 9.67
CA TRP A 463 -19.95 -23.35 9.19
C TRP A 463 -19.89 -23.47 7.67
N LEU A 464 -20.45 -24.58 7.18
CA LEU A 464 -20.57 -24.82 5.76
C LEU A 464 -21.94 -24.36 5.26
N HIS A 465 -21.93 -23.73 4.09
CA HIS A 465 -23.13 -23.40 3.34
C HIS A 465 -22.96 -23.91 1.90
N GLN A 466 -24.00 -24.49 1.36
CA GLN A 466 -24.05 -24.88 -0.05
C GLN A 466 -25.05 -23.98 -0.76
N GLU A 467 -24.59 -23.34 -1.81
CA GLU A 467 -25.44 -22.48 -2.63
C GLU A 467 -26.51 -23.31 -3.32
N SER A 468 -27.79 -22.96 -3.12
CA SER A 468 -28.95 -23.68 -3.65
C SER A 468 -29.36 -23.21 -5.05
#